data_60fb344dab98e16f442459532ca52a6f
#
_entry.id   60fb344dab98e16f442459532ca52a6f
#
_cell.length_a   1.000
_cell.length_b   1.000
_cell.length_c   1.000
_cell.angle_alpha   90.00
_cell.angle_beta   90.00
_cell.angle_gamma   90.00
#
_symmetry.space_group_name_H-M   'P 1'
#
loop_
_entity.id
_entity.type
_entity.pdbx_description
1 polymer ?
#
loop_
_entity_poly.entity_id
_entity_poly.type
_entity_poly.pdbx_seq_one_letter_code
_entity_poly.pdbx_strand_id
1 'polypeptide(L)'
;MELPIINHEDYFAKIGDDHKFPIQKFGALANYLTSKNIVKKFYIPYPCSEETLKRAHSENYIKNVKNKTLDQNTIKKIGFPLVDSVVRRSLVATGGTVLASKLAIDYGLACNTAGGSHHANFEGGAGFCVFNDVAVAAQYLLEKRLVKKILIVDLDVHQGNGNADIFKENRKVFTFSMHSRSNYPAKKSKSNLDVELDDYIEDDLY
;
A
#
# COMPACT_ATOMS: atom_id res chain seq x y z
N MET A 1 -18.92 -16.30 -10.02
CA MET A 1 -18.13 -16.18 -8.77
C MET A 1 -18.12 -14.69 -8.41
N GLU A 2 -18.48 -14.32 -7.19
CA GLU A 2 -18.49 -12.90 -6.77
C GLU A 2 -17.06 -12.46 -6.49
N LEU A 3 -16.64 -11.30 -7.04
CA LEU A 3 -15.35 -10.70 -6.76
C LEU A 3 -15.42 -9.94 -5.41
N PRO A 4 -14.72 -10.37 -4.36
CA PRO A 4 -14.64 -9.60 -3.12
C PRO A 4 -13.95 -8.26 -3.37
N ILE A 5 -14.65 -7.17 -3.05
CA ILE A 5 -14.11 -5.81 -3.12
C ILE A 5 -14.17 -5.20 -1.73
N ILE A 6 -13.01 -4.75 -1.24
CA ILE A 6 -12.82 -4.18 0.09
C ILE A 6 -12.86 -2.66 -0.02
N ASN A 7 -13.64 -2.02 0.85
CA ASN A 7 -13.67 -0.57 1.00
C ASN A 7 -14.02 -0.19 2.43
N HIS A 8 -13.64 1.01 2.87
CA HIS A 8 -13.97 1.55 4.17
C HIS A 8 -14.07 3.07 4.09
N GLU A 9 -14.97 3.69 4.87
CA GLU A 9 -15.12 5.15 4.93
C GLU A 9 -13.83 5.85 5.41
N ASP A 10 -13.10 5.24 6.34
CA ASP A 10 -11.82 5.73 6.84
C ASP A 10 -10.65 5.63 5.81
N TYR A 11 -10.92 5.25 4.55
CA TYR A 11 -9.95 5.44 3.47
C TYR A 11 -9.81 6.91 3.09
N PHE A 12 -10.79 7.72 3.44
CA PHE A 12 -10.68 9.17 3.47
C PHE A 12 -9.95 9.63 4.75
N ALA A 13 -9.11 10.67 4.64
CA ALA A 13 -8.48 11.34 5.77
C ALA A 13 -8.50 12.85 5.57
N LYS A 14 -8.56 13.60 6.65
CA LYS A 14 -8.50 15.08 6.62
C LYS A 14 -7.05 15.51 6.48
N ILE A 15 -6.62 15.82 5.26
CA ILE A 15 -5.23 16.20 4.92
C ILE A 15 -5.11 17.67 4.48
N GLY A 16 -6.21 18.41 4.43
CA GLY A 16 -6.32 19.77 3.89
C GLY A 16 -6.86 19.78 2.46
N ASP A 17 -7.65 20.79 2.14
CA ASP A 17 -8.38 20.88 0.86
C ASP A 17 -7.42 21.10 -0.32
N ASP A 18 -6.32 21.85 -0.11
CA ASP A 18 -5.31 22.14 -1.13
C ASP A 18 -4.19 21.09 -1.22
N HIS A 19 -4.35 19.93 -0.57
CA HIS A 19 -3.32 18.91 -0.56
C HIS A 19 -3.19 18.24 -1.94
N LYS A 20 -1.95 18.04 -2.42
CA LYS A 20 -1.66 17.46 -3.73
C LYS A 20 -2.21 16.04 -3.92
N PHE A 21 -2.32 15.27 -2.84
CA PHE A 21 -2.85 13.92 -2.91
C PHE A 21 -4.38 13.95 -3.01
N PRO A 22 -4.97 13.35 -4.06
CA PRO A 22 -6.42 13.42 -4.30
C PRO A 22 -7.17 12.42 -3.40
N ILE A 23 -7.25 12.73 -2.11
CA ILE A 23 -7.82 11.82 -1.08
C ILE A 23 -9.29 11.44 -1.37
N GLN A 24 -10.03 12.30 -2.06
CA GLN A 24 -11.42 12.08 -2.44
C GLN A 24 -11.60 10.91 -3.41
N LYS A 25 -10.54 10.50 -4.11
CA LYS A 25 -10.59 9.40 -5.09
C LYS A 25 -11.14 8.09 -4.51
N PHE A 26 -10.89 7.80 -3.23
CA PHE A 26 -11.34 6.56 -2.59
C PHE A 26 -12.85 6.50 -2.45
N GLY A 27 -13.48 7.60 -1.99
CA GLY A 27 -14.94 7.71 -1.94
C GLY A 27 -15.58 7.77 -3.33
N ALA A 28 -14.95 8.51 -4.26
CA ALA A 28 -15.43 8.60 -5.64
C ALA A 28 -15.42 7.21 -6.33
N LEU A 29 -14.37 6.41 -6.13
CA LEU A 29 -14.29 5.06 -6.66
C LEU A 29 -15.38 4.16 -6.07
N ALA A 30 -15.58 4.17 -4.75
CA ALA A 30 -16.63 3.39 -4.10
C ALA A 30 -18.03 3.75 -4.63
N ASN A 31 -18.32 5.05 -4.76
CA ASN A 31 -19.58 5.54 -5.31
C ASN A 31 -19.75 5.11 -6.78
N TYR A 32 -18.69 5.19 -7.59
CA TYR A 32 -18.73 4.75 -8.98
C TYR A 32 -19.04 3.26 -9.10
N LEU A 33 -18.34 2.41 -8.35
CA LEU A 33 -18.55 0.95 -8.35
C LEU A 33 -19.99 0.59 -7.96
N THR A 34 -20.55 1.27 -6.97
CA THR A 34 -21.96 1.08 -6.53
C THR A 34 -22.93 1.59 -7.58
N SER A 35 -22.73 2.78 -8.15
CA SER A 35 -23.62 3.37 -9.15
C SER A 35 -23.69 2.57 -10.46
N LYS A 36 -22.61 1.86 -10.80
CA LYS A 36 -22.54 0.96 -11.95
C LYS A 36 -23.00 -0.47 -11.65
N ASN A 37 -23.52 -0.74 -10.45
CA ASN A 37 -23.90 -2.07 -9.98
C ASN A 37 -22.79 -3.13 -10.10
N ILE A 38 -21.51 -2.70 -10.08
CA ILE A 38 -20.35 -3.61 -10.08
C ILE A 38 -20.23 -4.27 -8.71
N VAL A 39 -20.54 -3.52 -7.66
CA VAL A 39 -20.51 -3.97 -6.26
C VAL A 39 -21.88 -3.75 -5.62
N LYS A 40 -22.42 -4.77 -4.97
CA LYS A 40 -23.65 -4.68 -4.16
C LYS A 40 -23.32 -4.39 -2.69
N LYS A 41 -22.23 -4.95 -2.19
CA LYS A 41 -21.78 -4.79 -0.81
C LYS A 41 -20.26 -4.91 -0.75
N PHE A 42 -19.62 -3.97 -0.07
CA PHE A 42 -18.18 -4.03 0.20
C PHE A 42 -17.88 -4.94 1.40
N TYR A 43 -16.73 -5.59 1.36
CA TYR A 43 -16.12 -6.21 2.52
C TYR A 43 -15.44 -5.11 3.35
N ILE A 44 -15.75 -5.06 4.63
CA ILE A 44 -15.28 -4.00 5.54
C ILE A 44 -14.09 -4.52 6.34
N PRO A 45 -12.90 -3.90 6.22
CA PRO A 45 -11.73 -4.33 6.96
C PRO A 45 -11.72 -3.77 8.38
N TYR A 46 -11.10 -4.49 9.31
CA TYR A 46 -10.67 -3.94 10.58
C TYR A 46 -9.32 -3.22 10.43
N PRO A 47 -9.02 -2.23 11.29
CA PRO A 47 -7.69 -1.65 11.37
C PRO A 47 -6.64 -2.72 11.61
N CYS A 48 -5.51 -2.63 10.91
CA CYS A 48 -4.41 -3.55 11.09
C CYS A 48 -3.85 -3.47 12.51
N SER A 49 -3.67 -4.62 13.16
CA SER A 49 -3.09 -4.68 14.50
C SER A 49 -1.58 -4.39 14.48
N GLU A 50 -1.05 -3.91 15.61
CA GLU A 50 0.40 -3.69 15.76
C GLU A 50 1.21 -4.96 15.50
N GLU A 51 0.73 -6.10 16.01
CA GLU A 51 1.36 -7.40 15.80
C GLU A 51 1.48 -7.71 14.30
N THR A 52 0.46 -7.37 13.53
CA THR A 52 0.48 -7.58 12.08
C THR A 52 1.39 -6.59 11.38
N LEU A 53 1.42 -5.31 11.80
CA LEU A 53 2.31 -4.29 11.25
C LEU A 53 3.79 -4.59 11.50
N LYS A 54 4.14 -5.15 12.67
CA LYS A 54 5.53 -5.54 13.04
C LYS A 54 6.16 -6.54 12.07
N ARG A 55 5.38 -7.18 11.21
CA ARG A 55 5.91 -8.08 10.17
C ARG A 55 6.70 -7.35 9.08
N ALA A 56 6.40 -6.06 8.87
CA ALA A 56 7.05 -5.26 7.83
C ALA A 56 7.59 -3.92 8.32
N HIS A 57 7.32 -3.55 9.57
CA HIS A 57 7.76 -2.28 10.16
C HIS A 57 8.33 -2.47 11.55
N SER A 58 9.31 -1.63 11.92
CA SER A 58 9.87 -1.61 13.25
C SER A 58 8.83 -1.18 14.30
N GLU A 59 8.94 -1.74 15.48
CA GLU A 59 8.04 -1.40 16.60
C GLU A 59 8.13 0.08 16.97
N ASN A 60 9.34 0.64 16.91
CA ASN A 60 9.56 2.06 17.20
C ASN A 60 8.83 2.95 16.19
N TYR A 61 8.93 2.63 14.88
CA TYR A 61 8.22 3.39 13.85
C TYR A 61 6.70 3.32 14.03
N ILE A 62 6.15 2.12 14.27
CA ILE A 62 4.71 1.92 14.51
C ILE A 62 4.23 2.75 15.69
N LYS A 63 4.95 2.72 16.83
CA LYS A 63 4.62 3.51 18.03
C LYS A 63 4.65 5.01 17.73
N ASN A 64 5.66 5.51 17.03
CA ASN A 64 5.79 6.91 16.70
C ASN A 64 4.69 7.40 15.75
N VAL A 65 4.25 6.58 14.78
CA VAL A 65 3.09 6.90 13.94
C VAL A 65 1.82 7.00 14.80
N LYS A 66 1.53 6.00 15.64
CA LYS A 66 0.32 5.96 16.45
C LYS A 66 0.25 7.09 17.49
N ASN A 67 1.39 7.39 18.11
CA ASN A 67 1.49 8.46 19.11
C ASN A 67 1.67 9.85 18.46
N LYS A 68 1.82 9.92 17.14
CA LYS A 68 2.09 11.16 16.39
C LYS A 68 3.38 11.86 16.84
N THR A 69 4.41 11.06 17.12
CA THR A 69 5.72 11.53 17.62
C THR A 69 6.85 11.36 16.59
N LEU A 70 6.51 11.17 15.31
CA LEU A 70 7.52 11.18 14.25
C LEU A 70 8.18 12.55 14.15
N ASP A 71 9.47 12.56 13.83
CA ASP A 71 10.21 13.78 13.56
C ASP A 71 9.71 14.48 12.28
N GLN A 72 9.95 15.79 12.19
CA GLN A 72 9.46 16.62 11.09
C GLN A 72 10.01 16.19 9.71
N ASN A 73 11.24 15.65 9.66
CA ASN A 73 11.82 15.19 8.39
C ASN A 73 11.11 13.94 7.88
N THR A 74 10.77 13.01 8.78
CA THR A 74 9.97 11.82 8.45
C THR A 74 8.57 12.21 8.01
N ILE A 75 7.90 13.16 8.69
CA ILE A 75 6.58 13.67 8.29
C ILE A 75 6.65 14.30 6.88
N LYS A 76 7.68 15.11 6.60
CA LYS A 76 7.88 15.69 5.27
C LYS A 76 8.12 14.63 4.18
N LYS A 77 8.87 13.56 4.48
CA LYS A 77 9.08 12.45 3.55
C LYS A 77 7.79 11.70 3.25
N ILE A 78 6.94 11.47 4.26
CA ILE A 78 5.61 10.88 4.09
C ILE A 78 4.75 11.80 3.22
N GLY A 79 4.80 13.11 3.45
CA GLY A 79 4.02 14.09 2.70
C GLY A 79 2.57 14.23 3.19
N PHE A 80 2.17 13.57 4.25
CA PHE A 80 0.89 13.75 4.92
C PHE A 80 1.07 14.41 6.29
N PRO A 81 0.09 15.24 6.74
CA PRO A 81 0.06 15.67 8.13
C PRO A 81 -0.16 14.47 9.03
N LEU A 82 0.56 14.36 10.13
CA LEU A 82 0.42 13.24 11.07
C LEU A 82 -0.72 13.51 12.06
N VAL A 83 -1.95 13.41 11.58
CA VAL A 83 -3.20 13.60 12.33
C VAL A 83 -3.95 12.29 12.52
N ASP A 84 -4.92 12.24 13.46
CA ASP A 84 -5.64 11.00 13.79
C ASP A 84 -6.31 10.34 12.59
N SER A 85 -6.89 11.12 11.69
CA SER A 85 -7.55 10.58 10.49
C SER A 85 -6.55 9.93 9.51
N VAL A 86 -5.32 10.43 9.40
CA VAL A 86 -4.26 9.82 8.58
C VAL A 86 -3.73 8.54 9.22
N VAL A 87 -3.52 8.55 10.53
CA VAL A 87 -3.14 7.32 11.27
C VAL A 87 -4.22 6.26 11.11
N ARG A 88 -5.48 6.63 11.35
CA ARG A 88 -6.64 5.73 11.20
C ARG A 88 -6.73 5.16 9.78
N ARG A 89 -6.66 6.02 8.77
CA ARG A 89 -6.64 5.64 7.36
C ARG A 89 -5.56 4.61 7.07
N SER A 90 -4.34 4.86 7.54
CA SER A 90 -3.19 4.00 7.27
C SER A 90 -3.38 2.61 7.87
N LEU A 91 -3.94 2.52 9.08
CA LEU A 91 -4.26 1.26 9.73
C LEU A 91 -5.36 0.49 8.99
N VAL A 92 -6.43 1.19 8.60
CA VAL A 92 -7.57 0.55 7.93
C VAL A 92 -7.22 0.13 6.50
N ALA A 93 -6.46 0.95 5.74
CA ALA A 93 -6.00 0.60 4.41
C ALA A 93 -5.08 -0.65 4.42
N THR A 94 -4.16 -0.72 5.38
CA THR A 94 -3.31 -1.91 5.58
C THR A 94 -4.16 -3.14 5.95
N GLY A 95 -5.12 -2.99 6.85
CA GLY A 95 -6.08 -4.04 7.18
C GLY A 95 -6.89 -4.51 5.97
N GLY A 96 -7.24 -3.59 5.08
CA GLY A 96 -7.92 -3.88 3.81
C GLY A 96 -7.10 -4.77 2.89
N THR A 97 -5.82 -4.48 2.72
CA THR A 97 -4.93 -5.30 1.87
C THR A 97 -4.69 -6.69 2.50
N VAL A 98 -4.56 -6.78 3.84
CA VAL A 98 -4.50 -8.08 4.52
C VAL A 98 -5.79 -8.87 4.34
N LEU A 99 -6.97 -8.21 4.44
CA LEU A 99 -8.26 -8.87 4.19
C LEU A 99 -8.39 -9.32 2.73
N ALA A 100 -8.02 -8.45 1.76
CA ALA A 100 -8.03 -8.78 0.33
C ALA A 100 -7.17 -10.01 0.05
N SER A 101 -5.96 -10.05 0.59
CA SER A 101 -5.04 -11.17 0.38
C SER A 101 -5.58 -12.50 0.94
N LYS A 102 -6.30 -12.46 2.08
CA LYS A 102 -6.98 -13.65 2.63
C LYS A 102 -8.15 -14.10 1.76
N LEU A 103 -9.01 -13.15 1.37
CA LEU A 103 -10.15 -13.47 0.50
C LEU A 103 -9.69 -14.01 -0.86
N ALA A 104 -8.57 -13.52 -1.39
CA ALA A 104 -8.01 -14.03 -2.65
C ALA A 104 -7.59 -15.51 -2.56
N ILE A 105 -7.22 -16.03 -1.37
CA ILE A 105 -6.96 -17.47 -1.18
C ILE A 105 -8.23 -18.29 -1.40
N ASP A 106 -9.36 -17.79 -0.89
CA ASP A 106 -10.62 -18.52 -0.94
C ASP A 106 -11.38 -18.32 -2.28
N TYR A 107 -11.30 -17.10 -2.83
CA TYR A 107 -12.07 -16.70 -4.04
C TYR A 107 -11.24 -16.68 -5.33
N GLY A 108 -9.91 -16.85 -5.24
CA GLY A 108 -8.97 -16.75 -6.37
C GLY A 108 -8.57 -15.33 -6.73
N LEU A 109 -9.41 -14.33 -6.48
CA LEU A 109 -9.16 -12.92 -6.73
C LEU A 109 -9.92 -12.06 -5.71
N ALA A 110 -9.32 -10.96 -5.27
CA ALA A 110 -9.96 -9.92 -4.45
C ALA A 110 -9.34 -8.55 -4.75
N CYS A 111 -10.10 -7.49 -4.52
CA CYS A 111 -9.65 -6.11 -4.73
C CYS A 111 -9.76 -5.29 -3.45
N ASN A 112 -8.80 -4.40 -3.23
CA ASN A 112 -8.90 -3.35 -2.21
C ASN A 112 -8.94 -1.99 -2.92
N THR A 113 -9.91 -1.14 -2.59
CA THR A 113 -10.05 0.19 -3.21
C THR A 113 -9.03 1.21 -2.68
N ALA A 114 -8.25 0.84 -1.67
CA ALA A 114 -7.10 1.59 -1.17
C ALA A 114 -5.90 0.65 -1.01
N GLY A 115 -4.79 1.16 -0.49
CA GLY A 115 -3.55 0.40 -0.38
C GLY A 115 -2.55 0.75 -1.47
N GLY A 116 -1.58 -0.14 -1.71
CA GLY A 116 -0.48 0.11 -2.63
C GLY A 116 0.56 1.09 -2.08
N SER A 117 0.76 1.10 -0.77
CA SER A 117 1.68 2.03 -0.09
C SER A 117 3.13 1.56 -0.18
N HIS A 118 3.63 1.46 -1.38
CA HIS A 118 4.85 0.78 -1.80
C HIS A 118 6.17 1.53 -1.50
N HIS A 119 6.10 2.79 -1.06
CA HIS A 119 7.29 3.57 -0.70
C HIS A 119 7.71 3.45 0.76
N ALA A 120 6.80 3.05 1.65
CA ALA A 120 7.15 2.85 3.06
C ALA A 120 8.07 1.65 3.22
N ASN A 121 9.16 1.82 3.97
CA ASN A 121 10.13 0.78 4.30
C ASN A 121 10.01 0.35 5.78
N PHE A 122 10.93 -0.50 6.23
CA PHE A 122 10.89 -1.05 7.58
C PHE A 122 10.91 0.03 8.69
N GLU A 123 11.72 1.10 8.51
CA GLU A 123 11.94 2.14 9.52
C GLU A 123 11.16 3.44 9.27
N GLY A 124 10.44 3.57 8.15
CA GLY A 124 9.77 4.84 7.86
C GLY A 124 8.85 4.85 6.67
N GLY A 125 8.05 5.90 6.58
CA GLY A 125 7.18 6.19 5.45
C GLY A 125 7.77 7.22 4.50
N ALA A 126 7.28 7.23 3.26
CA ALA A 126 7.65 8.19 2.23
C ALA A 126 6.57 8.23 1.14
N GLY A 127 6.55 9.28 0.31
CA GLY A 127 5.73 9.32 -0.91
C GLY A 127 4.25 9.02 -0.68
N PHE A 128 3.63 9.65 0.30
CA PHE A 128 2.24 9.42 0.73
C PHE A 128 1.95 8.02 1.30
N CYS A 129 2.99 7.24 1.59
CA CYS A 129 2.91 5.92 2.19
C CYS A 129 3.33 5.98 3.66
N VAL A 130 2.42 5.65 4.58
CA VAL A 130 2.71 5.56 6.02
C VAL A 130 3.15 4.15 6.35
N PHE A 131 2.32 3.14 6.10
CA PHE A 131 2.66 1.73 6.25
C PHE A 131 2.63 1.03 4.90
N ASN A 132 3.56 0.13 4.66
CA ASN A 132 3.59 -0.70 3.45
C ASN A 132 2.60 -1.87 3.61
N ASP A 133 1.39 -1.66 3.17
CA ASP A 133 0.31 -2.62 3.28
C ASP A 133 0.56 -3.90 2.45
N VAL A 134 1.22 -3.77 1.31
CA VAL A 134 1.60 -4.90 0.45
C VAL A 134 2.61 -5.79 1.16
N ALA A 135 3.63 -5.19 1.78
CA ALA A 135 4.64 -5.93 2.53
C ALA A 135 4.05 -6.59 3.78
N VAL A 136 3.18 -5.88 4.51
CA VAL A 136 2.48 -6.42 5.69
C VAL A 136 1.63 -7.63 5.29
N ALA A 137 0.85 -7.54 4.22
CA ALA A 137 0.01 -8.64 3.74
C ALA A 137 0.86 -9.83 3.26
N ALA A 138 1.93 -9.58 2.51
CA ALA A 138 2.83 -10.63 2.05
C ALA A 138 3.48 -11.40 3.21
N GLN A 139 4.03 -10.70 4.19
CA GLN A 139 4.62 -11.34 5.38
C GLN A 139 3.57 -12.09 6.20
N TYR A 140 2.37 -11.53 6.35
CA TYR A 140 1.27 -12.21 7.03
C TYR A 140 0.94 -13.55 6.38
N LEU A 141 0.79 -13.61 5.05
CA LEU A 141 0.48 -14.85 4.33
C LEU A 141 1.59 -15.90 4.46
N LEU A 142 2.85 -15.48 4.38
CA LEU A 142 4.00 -16.37 4.51
C LEU A 142 4.13 -16.95 5.92
N GLU A 143 4.00 -16.12 6.97
CA GLU A 143 4.10 -16.56 8.36
C GLU A 143 2.95 -17.51 8.76
N LYS A 144 1.73 -17.20 8.27
CA LYS A 144 0.56 -18.08 8.44
C LYS A 144 0.61 -19.33 7.56
N ARG A 145 1.66 -19.48 6.73
CA ARG A 145 1.86 -20.61 5.79
C ARG A 145 0.69 -20.80 4.82
N LEU A 146 -0.03 -19.73 4.50
CA LEU A 146 -1.13 -19.76 3.56
C LEU A 146 -0.62 -19.84 2.12
N VAL A 147 0.60 -19.36 1.87
CA VAL A 147 1.31 -19.44 0.59
C VAL A 147 2.77 -19.80 0.81
N LYS A 148 3.43 -20.33 -0.24
CA LYS A 148 4.86 -20.70 -0.18
C LYS A 148 5.76 -19.62 -0.73
N LYS A 149 5.31 -18.90 -1.76
CA LYS A 149 6.02 -17.83 -2.46
C LYS A 149 5.03 -16.76 -2.89
N ILE A 150 5.52 -15.54 -3.04
CA ILE A 150 4.73 -14.37 -3.46
C ILE A 150 5.48 -13.66 -4.59
N LEU A 151 4.72 -13.24 -5.60
CA LEU A 151 5.13 -12.27 -6.60
C LEU A 151 4.40 -10.96 -6.30
N ILE A 152 5.15 -9.88 -6.10
CA ILE A 152 4.63 -8.51 -6.06
C ILE A 152 4.88 -7.91 -7.44
N VAL A 153 3.80 -7.52 -8.12
CA VAL A 153 3.85 -6.80 -9.40
C VAL A 153 3.42 -5.37 -9.15
N ASP A 154 4.35 -4.45 -9.30
CA ASP A 154 4.15 -3.03 -9.10
C ASP A 154 4.25 -2.33 -10.46
N LEU A 155 3.12 -1.77 -10.91
CA LEU A 155 2.96 -1.05 -12.18
C LEU A 155 2.66 0.44 -11.94
N ASP A 156 2.90 0.93 -10.71
CA ASP A 156 2.85 2.37 -10.44
C ASP A 156 3.96 3.10 -11.20
N VAL A 157 3.69 4.34 -11.64
CA VAL A 157 4.68 5.16 -12.34
C VAL A 157 5.96 5.39 -11.51
N HIS A 158 5.85 5.33 -10.19
CA HIS A 158 6.96 5.40 -9.26
C HIS A 158 7.48 4.00 -8.93
N GLN A 159 8.79 3.87 -8.71
CA GLN A 159 9.34 2.59 -8.26
C GLN A 159 8.80 2.19 -6.88
N GLY A 160 8.42 0.93 -6.73
CA GLY A 160 8.08 0.31 -5.43
C GLY A 160 9.31 0.08 -4.54
N ASN A 161 10.05 1.15 -4.25
CA ASN A 161 11.33 1.07 -3.53
C ASN A 161 11.18 0.52 -2.10
N GLY A 162 10.07 0.79 -1.41
CA GLY A 162 9.80 0.23 -0.10
C GLY A 162 9.60 -1.29 -0.16
N ASN A 163 8.91 -1.80 -1.19
CA ASN A 163 8.78 -3.23 -1.43
C ASN A 163 10.17 -3.87 -1.67
N ALA A 164 10.97 -3.25 -2.55
CA ALA A 164 12.32 -3.72 -2.86
C ALA A 164 13.19 -3.79 -1.59
N ASP A 165 13.18 -2.74 -0.77
CA ASP A 165 14.01 -2.65 0.45
C ASP A 165 13.60 -3.68 1.52
N ILE A 166 12.28 -3.87 1.74
CA ILE A 166 11.78 -4.82 2.75
C ILE A 166 12.10 -6.26 2.36
N PHE A 167 12.02 -6.59 1.08
CA PHE A 167 12.15 -7.98 0.61
C PHE A 167 13.50 -8.33 -0.01
N LYS A 168 14.49 -7.43 0.01
CA LYS A 168 15.81 -7.63 -0.64
C LYS A 168 16.52 -8.95 -0.30
N GLU A 169 16.33 -9.46 0.92
CA GLU A 169 16.93 -10.71 1.40
C GLU A 169 15.91 -11.88 1.50
N ASN A 170 14.66 -11.65 1.11
CA ASN A 170 13.60 -12.65 1.26
C ASN A 170 13.37 -13.43 -0.02
N ARG A 171 13.97 -14.61 -0.14
CA ARG A 171 13.87 -15.50 -1.31
C ARG A 171 12.45 -16.07 -1.58
N LYS A 172 11.49 -15.84 -0.68
CA LYS A 172 10.09 -16.26 -0.85
C LYS A 172 9.24 -15.20 -1.50
N VAL A 173 9.75 -13.96 -1.61
CA VAL A 173 9.04 -12.84 -2.26
C VAL A 173 9.87 -12.37 -3.44
N PHE A 174 9.26 -12.35 -4.62
CA PHE A 174 9.84 -11.76 -5.81
C PHE A 174 9.20 -10.40 -6.03
N THR A 175 9.99 -9.34 -6.09
CA THR A 175 9.55 -7.97 -6.36
C THR A 175 9.82 -7.61 -7.81
N PHE A 176 8.77 -7.26 -8.54
CA PHE A 176 8.82 -6.70 -9.88
C PHE A 176 8.32 -5.26 -9.82
N SER A 177 9.05 -4.32 -10.39
CA SER A 177 8.61 -2.92 -10.52
C SER A 177 8.88 -2.42 -11.94
N MET A 178 7.81 -2.03 -12.64
CA MET A 178 7.88 -1.34 -13.93
C MET A 178 7.51 0.12 -13.68
N HIS A 179 8.44 1.06 -13.94
CA HIS A 179 8.29 2.44 -13.49
C HIS A 179 9.07 3.41 -14.39
N SER A 180 8.74 4.70 -14.30
CA SER A 180 9.50 5.75 -14.97
C SER A 180 10.89 5.89 -14.36
N ARG A 181 11.92 5.86 -15.21
CA ARG A 181 13.32 6.00 -14.83
C ARG A 181 13.61 7.32 -14.13
N SER A 182 13.04 8.41 -14.63
CA SER A 182 13.32 9.77 -14.16
C SER A 182 12.48 10.17 -12.95
N ASN A 183 11.36 9.47 -12.67
CA ASN A 183 10.40 9.87 -11.65
C ASN A 183 10.83 9.42 -10.23
N TYR A 184 10.02 9.73 -9.23
CA TYR A 184 10.26 9.38 -7.82
C TYR A 184 10.41 7.85 -7.61
N PRO A 185 11.27 7.41 -6.70
CA PRO A 185 12.24 8.17 -5.92
C PRO A 185 13.48 8.53 -6.74
N ALA A 186 14.14 9.65 -6.41
CA ALA A 186 15.35 10.07 -7.11
C ALA A 186 16.49 9.03 -7.01
N LYS A 187 16.62 8.38 -5.84
CA LYS A 187 17.50 7.23 -5.65
C LYS A 187 16.67 5.96 -5.68
N LYS A 188 16.81 5.19 -6.75
CA LYS A 188 16.12 3.90 -6.90
C LYS A 188 16.69 2.86 -5.94
N SER A 189 15.84 1.96 -5.47
CA SER A 189 16.21 0.71 -4.80
C SER A 189 16.39 -0.41 -5.84
N LYS A 190 16.74 -1.60 -5.42
CA LYS A 190 16.91 -2.74 -6.32
C LYS A 190 15.84 -3.80 -6.02
N SER A 191 14.89 -3.96 -6.94
CA SER A 191 13.94 -5.07 -6.94
C SER A 191 14.59 -6.36 -7.48
N ASN A 192 13.90 -7.48 -7.44
CA ASN A 192 14.35 -8.67 -8.15
C ASN A 192 14.36 -8.44 -9.67
N LEU A 193 13.38 -7.65 -10.16
CA LEU A 193 13.33 -7.20 -11.54
C LEU A 193 12.77 -5.78 -11.60
N ASP A 194 13.57 -4.85 -12.09
CA ASP A 194 13.18 -3.48 -12.40
C ASP A 194 13.12 -3.31 -13.92
N VAL A 195 12.01 -2.76 -14.42
CA VAL A 195 11.83 -2.31 -15.80
C VAL A 195 11.68 -0.80 -15.79
N GLU A 196 12.77 -0.11 -16.13
CA GLU A 196 12.82 1.34 -16.17
C GLU A 196 12.34 1.83 -17.54
N LEU A 197 11.23 2.56 -17.54
CA LEU A 197 10.65 3.13 -18.75
C LEU A 197 11.10 4.59 -18.93
N ASP A 198 11.28 4.99 -20.17
CA ASP A 198 11.55 6.38 -20.51
C ASP A 198 10.28 7.23 -20.35
N ASP A 199 10.46 8.54 -20.15
CA ASP A 199 9.32 9.46 -20.06
C ASP A 199 8.58 9.52 -21.40
N TYR A 200 7.26 9.70 -21.32
CA TYR A 200 6.37 9.77 -22.51
C TYR A 200 6.29 8.47 -23.33
N ILE A 201 6.55 7.32 -22.70
CA ILE A 201 6.36 6.03 -23.38
C ILE A 201 4.88 5.85 -23.75
N GLU A 202 4.64 5.31 -24.93
CA GLU A 202 3.30 5.05 -25.46
C GLU A 202 2.94 3.56 -25.30
N ASP A 203 1.64 3.24 -25.46
CA ASP A 203 1.08 1.90 -25.20
C ASP A 203 1.78 0.79 -25.99
N ASP A 204 2.17 1.07 -27.23
CA ASP A 204 2.85 0.08 -28.10
C ASP A 204 4.24 -0.36 -27.58
N LEU A 205 4.87 0.48 -26.75
CA LEU A 205 6.17 0.19 -26.13
C LEU A 205 6.07 -0.26 -24.67
N TYR A 206 4.94 0.03 -24.01
CA TYR A 206 4.65 -0.38 -22.64
C TYR A 206 4.32 -1.88 -22.57
#